data_3ee1467b395bb848cc42be9f12de7788
#
_entry.id   3ee1467b395bb848cc42be9f12de7788
#
_cell.length_a   1.000
_cell.length_b   1.000
_cell.length_c   1.000
_cell.angle_alpha   90.00
_cell.angle_beta   90.00
_cell.angle_gamma   90.00
#
_symmetry.space_group_name_H-M   'P 1'
#
loop_
_entity.id
_entity.type
_entity.pdbx_description
1 polymer ?
#
loop_
_entity_poly.entity_id
_entity_poly.type
_entity_poly.pdbx_seq_one_letter_code
_entity_poly.pdbx_strand_id
1 'polypeptide(L)'
;MRFGKKSLFALGLALSLGLGAFSGAIAGDNGGHGKSGHGSHWTYEGEGESGPAHWGELSADYAVCSKGQSQSPIDISGAQDQDVADVEFSYEASAINILNNGHTVQVNYDAGSSITVDGADYQLLQFHFHTPSEHTVGGRSFDTELHLVHKNDAGELAVVGVLMARGAQNEAFADIFENLPEHAGAVEKLDADVNADGLLPTDRSSFRYTGSLTTPPCSENVKWIVLKTPIELSDEQVDGLHEILDDNNRPVQPVHTRKVISDTAR
;
A
#
# COMPACT_ATOMS: atom_id res chain seq x y z
N MET A 1 51.76 -44.14 -29.49
CA MET A 1 50.37 -44.11 -30.02
C MET A 1 49.63 -42.94 -29.46
N ARG A 2 49.31 -41.97 -30.34
CA ARG A 2 48.57 -40.77 -29.99
C ARG A 2 47.06 -41.04 -30.06
N PHE A 3 46.30 -40.69 -29.03
CA PHE A 3 44.84 -40.58 -29.13
C PHE A 3 44.41 -39.18 -28.70
N GLY A 4 43.73 -38.51 -29.64
CA GLY A 4 43.37 -37.13 -29.55
C GLY A 4 42.14 -36.89 -28.67
N LYS A 5 42.15 -35.75 -28.01
CA LYS A 5 41.02 -35.20 -27.27
C LYS A 5 40.05 -34.53 -28.26
N LYS A 6 38.79 -35.00 -28.26
CA LYS A 6 37.68 -34.28 -28.91
C LYS A 6 37.02 -33.36 -27.90
N SER A 7 37.11 -32.04 -28.13
CA SER A 7 36.36 -31.02 -27.43
C SER A 7 34.93 -31.03 -27.92
N LEU A 8 33.95 -31.19 -27.02
CA LEU A 8 32.56 -30.86 -27.26
C LEU A 8 32.33 -29.39 -26.81
N PHE A 9 31.99 -28.57 -27.74
CA PHE A 9 31.43 -27.24 -27.47
C PHE A 9 29.96 -27.40 -27.07
N ALA A 10 29.64 -27.09 -25.80
CA ALA A 10 28.27 -26.92 -25.36
C ALA A 10 27.88 -25.48 -25.60
N LEU A 11 26.90 -25.29 -26.49
CA LEU A 11 26.28 -23.99 -26.79
C LEU A 11 25.33 -23.67 -25.65
N GLY A 12 25.73 -22.77 -24.76
CA GLY A 12 24.88 -22.24 -23.70
C GLY A 12 23.93 -21.21 -24.25
N LEU A 13 22.65 -21.53 -24.27
CA LEU A 13 21.57 -20.63 -24.59
C LEU A 13 21.34 -19.75 -23.34
N ALA A 14 21.82 -18.51 -23.36
CA ALA A 14 21.54 -17.53 -22.33
C ALA A 14 20.10 -17.01 -22.49
N LEU A 15 19.23 -17.47 -21.60
CA LEU A 15 17.88 -16.92 -21.45
C LEU A 15 18.01 -15.62 -20.66
N SER A 16 17.92 -14.48 -21.32
CA SER A 16 17.85 -13.18 -20.69
C SER A 16 16.45 -13.00 -20.08
N LEU A 17 16.35 -13.20 -18.76
CA LEU A 17 15.19 -12.72 -17.99
C LEU A 17 15.23 -11.19 -17.99
N GLY A 18 14.32 -10.58 -18.75
CA GLY A 18 14.06 -9.15 -18.67
C GLY A 18 13.43 -8.83 -17.32
N LEU A 19 14.20 -8.20 -16.42
CA LEU A 19 13.67 -7.48 -15.27
C LEU A 19 12.86 -6.29 -15.82
N GLY A 20 11.54 -6.42 -15.82
CA GLY A 20 10.65 -5.28 -16.02
C GLY A 20 10.76 -4.35 -14.80
N ALA A 21 11.58 -3.31 -14.94
CA ALA A 21 11.60 -2.22 -13.97
C ALA A 21 10.25 -1.51 -14.01
N PHE A 22 9.49 -1.57 -12.92
CA PHE A 22 8.37 -0.68 -12.70
C PHE A 22 8.95 0.72 -12.47
N SER A 23 9.02 1.51 -13.53
CA SER A 23 9.29 2.94 -13.42
C SER A 23 8.10 3.60 -12.76
N GLY A 24 8.29 4.08 -11.53
CA GLY A 24 7.39 5.03 -10.90
C GLY A 24 7.23 6.24 -11.83
N ALA A 25 6.01 6.63 -12.11
CA ALA A 25 5.70 7.80 -12.91
C ALA A 25 6.20 9.05 -12.18
N ILE A 26 7.29 9.63 -12.66
CA ILE A 26 7.73 10.96 -12.27
C ILE A 26 6.96 11.92 -13.17
N ALA A 27 6.03 12.70 -12.61
CA ALA A 27 5.39 13.79 -13.30
C ALA A 27 6.35 14.99 -13.37
N GLY A 28 7.07 15.11 -14.48
CA GLY A 28 7.82 16.31 -14.87
C GLY A 28 7.18 16.90 -16.11
N ASP A 29 6.58 18.09 -15.98
CA ASP A 29 6.03 18.87 -17.10
C ASP A 29 7.15 19.39 -17.98
N ASN A 30 7.18 18.99 -19.27
CA ASN A 30 7.81 19.73 -20.34
C ASN A 30 7.14 19.42 -21.68
N GLY A 31 6.54 20.46 -22.28
CA GLY A 31 5.78 20.41 -23.50
C GLY A 31 6.50 19.77 -24.69
N GLY A 32 5.88 18.77 -25.28
CA GLY A 32 6.30 18.16 -26.53
C GLY A 32 5.30 17.10 -26.95
N HIS A 33 4.59 17.31 -28.07
CA HIS A 33 3.60 16.43 -28.64
C HIS A 33 4.17 15.05 -28.99
N GLY A 34 3.88 14.04 -28.15
CA GLY A 34 4.12 12.64 -28.43
C GLY A 34 3.09 11.82 -27.67
N LYS A 35 2.23 11.06 -28.37
CA LYS A 35 1.27 10.13 -27.76
C LYS A 35 2.04 8.99 -27.09
N SER A 36 2.41 9.17 -25.84
CA SER A 36 2.79 8.11 -24.90
C SER A 36 1.69 8.04 -23.86
N GLY A 37 1.19 6.84 -23.53
CA GLY A 37 0.12 6.64 -22.57
C GLY A 37 0.52 7.11 -21.17
N HIS A 38 0.32 8.38 -20.90
CA HIS A 38 0.35 8.94 -19.57
C HIS A 38 -1.01 8.67 -18.94
N GLY A 39 -1.04 7.97 -17.81
CA GLY A 39 -2.22 7.90 -16.98
C GLY A 39 -2.70 9.33 -16.71
N SER A 40 -4.01 9.57 -16.79
CA SER A 40 -4.57 10.89 -16.52
C SER A 40 -4.23 11.30 -15.09
N HIS A 41 -3.82 12.56 -14.92
CA HIS A 41 -3.56 13.12 -13.60
C HIS A 41 -4.84 13.05 -12.74
N TRP A 42 -4.69 12.59 -11.51
CA TRP A 42 -5.77 12.50 -10.54
C TRP A 42 -5.33 13.13 -9.21
N THR A 43 -6.29 13.58 -8.41
CA THR A 43 -6.08 14.23 -7.12
C THR A 43 -7.05 13.67 -6.08
N TYR A 44 -6.88 14.10 -4.83
CA TYR A 44 -7.85 13.84 -3.76
C TYR A 44 -8.85 15.00 -3.56
N GLU A 45 -8.79 16.08 -4.34
CA GLU A 45 -9.74 17.20 -4.25
C GLU A 45 -11.16 16.73 -4.55
N GLY A 46 -11.98 16.57 -3.49
CA GLY A 46 -13.28 15.92 -3.55
C GLY A 46 -14.25 16.46 -4.60
N GLU A 47 -14.33 17.79 -4.74
CA GLU A 47 -15.19 18.50 -5.69
C GLU A 47 -14.49 18.82 -7.02
N GLY A 48 -13.20 18.48 -7.16
CA GLY A 48 -12.41 18.73 -8.36
C GLY A 48 -12.71 17.73 -9.48
N GLU A 49 -12.56 18.17 -10.75
CA GLU A 49 -12.76 17.31 -11.94
C GLU A 49 -11.82 16.09 -11.96
N SER A 50 -10.69 16.14 -11.25
CA SER A 50 -9.72 15.04 -11.10
C SER A 50 -9.82 14.30 -9.75
N GLY A 51 -10.79 14.67 -8.91
CA GLY A 51 -11.01 14.08 -7.59
C GLY A 51 -11.66 12.69 -7.61
N PRO A 52 -11.82 12.06 -6.42
CA PRO A 52 -12.28 10.68 -6.28
C PRO A 52 -13.63 10.37 -6.95
N ALA A 53 -14.55 11.35 -7.00
CA ALA A 53 -15.84 11.19 -7.67
C ALA A 53 -15.73 10.98 -9.18
N HIS A 54 -14.65 11.47 -9.79
CA HIS A 54 -14.43 11.49 -11.24
C HIS A 54 -13.31 10.57 -11.73
N TRP A 55 -12.57 9.89 -10.83
CA TRP A 55 -11.45 9.03 -11.22
C TRP A 55 -11.79 8.05 -12.35
N GLY A 56 -12.97 7.42 -12.31
CA GLY A 56 -13.40 6.47 -13.35
C GLY A 56 -13.67 7.08 -14.72
N GLU A 57 -13.70 8.40 -14.84
CA GLU A 57 -13.93 9.15 -16.07
C GLU A 57 -12.63 9.68 -16.68
N LEU A 58 -11.56 9.78 -15.89
CA LEU A 58 -10.28 10.35 -16.30
C LEU A 58 -9.57 9.50 -17.37
N SER A 59 -9.73 8.18 -17.33
CA SER A 59 -9.12 7.24 -18.25
C SER A 59 -9.96 5.98 -18.38
N ALA A 60 -9.93 5.34 -19.54
CA ALA A 60 -10.52 4.02 -19.72
C ALA A 60 -9.92 2.97 -18.76
N ASP A 61 -8.64 3.12 -18.40
CA ASP A 61 -7.92 2.25 -17.46
C ASP A 61 -8.41 2.43 -16.02
N TYR A 62 -9.04 3.57 -15.71
CA TYR A 62 -9.58 3.89 -14.38
C TYR A 62 -11.08 3.61 -14.23
N ALA A 63 -11.72 3.08 -15.29
CA ALA A 63 -13.17 2.84 -15.30
C ALA A 63 -13.67 2.00 -14.10
N VAL A 64 -12.81 1.15 -13.52
CA VAL A 64 -13.13 0.33 -12.35
C VAL A 64 -13.36 1.18 -11.11
N CYS A 65 -12.75 2.37 -11.00
CA CYS A 65 -12.96 3.27 -9.87
C CYS A 65 -14.42 3.68 -9.68
N SER A 66 -15.20 3.78 -10.77
CA SER A 66 -16.63 4.13 -10.73
C SER A 66 -17.57 2.94 -10.97
N LYS A 67 -17.12 1.87 -11.65
CA LYS A 67 -17.96 0.73 -12.05
C LYS A 67 -17.74 -0.52 -11.23
N GLY A 68 -16.65 -0.58 -10.45
CA GLY A 68 -16.28 -1.71 -9.61
C GLY A 68 -17.34 -1.99 -8.55
N GLN A 69 -17.45 -3.26 -8.17
CA GLN A 69 -18.43 -3.74 -7.18
C GLN A 69 -17.76 -4.14 -5.86
N SER A 70 -16.43 -4.19 -5.86
CA SER A 70 -15.63 -4.57 -4.70
C SER A 70 -14.58 -3.51 -4.38
N GLN A 71 -15.02 -2.26 -4.34
CA GLN A 71 -14.16 -1.11 -4.13
C GLN A 71 -13.80 -0.90 -2.66
N SER A 72 -12.62 -0.31 -2.41
CA SER A 72 -12.07 0.13 -1.11
C SER A 72 -11.82 1.63 -1.11
N PRO A 73 -11.77 2.29 0.08
CA PRO A 73 -12.03 1.74 1.41
C PRO A 73 -13.52 1.48 1.67
N ILE A 74 -13.86 0.91 2.83
CA ILE A 74 -15.25 0.70 3.26
C ILE A 74 -15.48 1.18 4.70
N ASP A 75 -16.77 1.40 5.05
CA ASP A 75 -17.17 1.44 6.45
C ASP A 75 -17.28 0.01 6.99
N ILE A 76 -16.44 -0.29 7.98
CA ILE A 76 -16.43 -1.59 8.65
C ILE A 76 -17.56 -1.60 9.69
N SER A 77 -18.74 -1.99 9.23
CA SER A 77 -19.92 -2.16 10.07
C SER A 77 -20.57 -3.51 9.78
N GLY A 78 -21.13 -4.15 10.83
CA GLY A 78 -21.80 -5.43 10.69
C GLY A 78 -20.88 -6.60 10.30
N ALA A 79 -19.60 -6.51 10.65
CA ALA A 79 -18.65 -7.61 10.45
C ALA A 79 -19.13 -8.87 11.17
N GLN A 80 -18.96 -10.04 10.52
CA GLN A 80 -19.38 -11.33 11.04
C GLN A 80 -18.20 -11.99 11.74
N ASP A 81 -18.39 -12.36 13.01
CA ASP A 81 -17.38 -13.11 13.75
C ASP A 81 -17.17 -14.47 13.08
N GLN A 82 -15.96 -14.72 12.67
CA GLN A 82 -15.54 -15.96 12.04
C GLN A 82 -14.09 -16.24 12.40
N ASP A 83 -13.84 -17.42 12.94
CA ASP A 83 -12.50 -17.92 13.19
C ASP A 83 -11.91 -18.41 11.85
N VAL A 84 -10.91 -17.71 11.35
CA VAL A 84 -10.16 -18.06 10.13
C VAL A 84 -8.69 -18.25 10.47
N ALA A 85 -7.90 -18.77 9.55
CA ALA A 85 -6.46 -18.93 9.78
C ALA A 85 -5.81 -17.57 10.07
N ASP A 86 -4.98 -17.52 11.11
CA ASP A 86 -4.21 -16.33 11.44
C ASP A 86 -3.34 -15.87 10.27
N VAL A 87 -3.10 -14.57 10.17
CA VAL A 87 -2.08 -14.04 9.29
C VAL A 87 -0.74 -14.21 9.97
N GLU A 88 0.20 -14.89 9.30
CA GLU A 88 1.57 -15.01 9.80
C GLU A 88 2.38 -13.83 9.27
N PHE A 89 3.04 -13.09 10.17
CA PHE A 89 3.90 -11.96 9.83
C PHE A 89 5.36 -12.38 9.96
N SER A 90 6.14 -12.17 8.91
CA SER A 90 7.58 -12.44 8.85
C SER A 90 8.30 -11.22 8.30
N TYR A 91 8.54 -10.23 9.17
CA TYR A 91 9.19 -8.99 8.78
C TYR A 91 10.61 -8.92 9.33
N GLU A 92 11.52 -8.53 8.45
CA GLU A 92 12.90 -8.21 8.77
C GLU A 92 13.10 -6.69 8.68
N ALA A 93 14.18 -6.18 9.24
CA ALA A 93 14.52 -4.78 9.13
C ALA A 93 14.88 -4.40 7.69
N SER A 94 14.46 -3.23 7.25
CA SER A 94 14.74 -2.64 5.94
C SER A 94 15.29 -1.24 6.10
N ALA A 95 16.20 -0.85 5.24
CA ALA A 95 16.70 0.52 5.18
C ALA A 95 15.56 1.52 4.91
N ILE A 96 15.56 2.64 5.61
CA ILE A 96 14.53 3.67 5.46
C ILE A 96 14.79 4.47 4.19
N ASN A 97 13.86 4.33 3.22
CA ASN A 97 13.86 5.05 1.96
C ASN A 97 12.47 5.66 1.73
N ILE A 98 12.31 6.93 2.10
CA ILE A 98 11.04 7.65 2.12
C ILE A 98 10.89 8.42 0.80
N LEU A 99 9.72 8.34 0.19
CA LEU A 99 9.35 9.05 -1.02
C LEU A 99 8.04 9.81 -0.81
N ASN A 100 8.01 11.11 -1.07
CA ASN A 100 6.76 11.80 -1.33
C ASN A 100 6.44 11.67 -2.82
N ASN A 101 5.46 10.84 -3.17
CA ASN A 101 5.10 10.58 -4.57
C ASN A 101 4.05 11.56 -5.14
N GLY A 102 3.72 12.61 -4.39
CA GLY A 102 2.71 13.61 -4.74
C GLY A 102 1.27 13.22 -4.36
N HIS A 103 1.07 12.01 -3.83
CA HIS A 103 -0.22 11.51 -3.35
C HIS A 103 -0.15 10.98 -1.92
N THR A 104 1.02 10.52 -1.51
CA THR A 104 1.29 10.04 -0.16
C THR A 104 2.80 10.07 0.13
N VAL A 105 3.15 9.98 1.41
CA VAL A 105 4.49 9.61 1.88
C VAL A 105 4.56 8.09 1.94
N GLN A 106 5.50 7.53 1.20
CA GLN A 106 5.72 6.10 1.05
C GLN A 106 7.12 5.71 1.50
N VAL A 107 7.25 4.60 2.20
CA VAL A 107 8.53 3.96 2.51
C VAL A 107 8.65 2.67 1.72
N ASN A 108 9.63 2.61 0.81
CA ASN A 108 9.92 1.39 0.07
C ASN A 108 10.61 0.39 0.99
N TYR A 109 10.29 -0.89 0.85
CA TYR A 109 10.79 -1.94 1.71
C TYR A 109 11.64 -2.93 0.94
N ASP A 110 12.76 -3.34 1.54
CA ASP A 110 13.66 -4.31 0.93
C ASP A 110 13.02 -5.71 0.88
N ALA A 111 13.48 -6.53 -0.07
CA ALA A 111 12.99 -7.90 -0.21
C ALA A 111 13.39 -8.75 1.00
N GLY A 112 12.54 -9.70 1.39
CA GLY A 112 12.77 -10.63 2.51
C GLY A 112 11.65 -10.64 3.54
N SER A 113 10.82 -9.58 3.55
CA SER A 113 9.67 -9.45 4.47
C SER A 113 8.39 -9.90 3.81
N SER A 114 7.54 -10.64 4.51
CA SER A 114 6.31 -11.19 3.95
C SER A 114 5.20 -11.39 4.99
N ILE A 115 4.00 -11.61 4.49
CA ILE A 115 2.89 -12.19 5.25
C ILE A 115 2.41 -13.46 4.57
N THR A 116 1.93 -14.43 5.36
CA THR A 116 1.22 -15.61 4.84
C THR A 116 -0.27 -15.44 5.12
N VAL A 117 -1.09 -15.44 4.05
CA VAL A 117 -2.55 -15.31 4.13
C VAL A 117 -3.18 -16.46 3.35
N ASP A 118 -4.05 -17.24 4.02
CA ASP A 118 -4.73 -18.41 3.43
C ASP A 118 -3.72 -19.43 2.81
N GLY A 119 -2.53 -19.54 3.40
CA GLY A 119 -1.47 -20.45 2.94
C GLY A 119 -0.67 -19.95 1.72
N ALA A 120 -0.83 -18.70 1.31
CA ALA A 120 -0.04 -18.07 0.25
C ALA A 120 0.82 -16.95 0.83
N ASP A 121 2.07 -16.86 0.37
CA ASP A 121 3.02 -15.84 0.81
C ASP A 121 2.92 -14.59 -0.07
N TYR A 122 2.91 -13.43 0.57
CA TYR A 122 2.86 -12.11 -0.06
C TYR A 122 4.05 -11.29 0.45
N GLN A 123 4.95 -10.89 -0.44
CA GLN A 123 6.13 -10.07 -0.12
C GLN A 123 5.75 -8.62 0.14
N LEU A 124 6.25 -8.03 1.23
CA LEU A 124 6.09 -6.59 1.51
C LEU A 124 6.89 -5.78 0.49
N LEU A 125 6.21 -4.84 -0.15
CA LEU A 125 6.81 -3.96 -1.16
C LEU A 125 7.10 -2.56 -0.61
N GLN A 126 6.14 -2.02 0.14
CA GLN A 126 6.18 -0.67 0.67
C GLN A 126 5.06 -0.49 1.71
N PHE A 127 5.16 0.57 2.50
CA PHE A 127 4.05 1.09 3.26
C PHE A 127 3.90 2.59 3.04
N HIS A 128 2.69 3.12 3.25
CA HIS A 128 2.36 4.52 3.03
C HIS A 128 1.21 4.96 3.93
N PHE A 129 1.00 6.28 3.99
CA PHE A 129 0.09 6.90 4.93
C PHE A 129 -1.08 7.62 4.26
N HIS A 130 -2.22 7.59 4.95
CA HIS A 130 -3.39 8.39 4.64
C HIS A 130 -3.81 9.21 5.85
N THR A 131 -4.21 10.44 5.64
CA THR A 131 -4.74 11.36 6.65
C THR A 131 -5.95 12.11 6.08
N PRO A 132 -7.15 12.03 6.71
CA PRO A 132 -7.53 11.07 7.75
C PRO A 132 -7.54 9.61 7.26
N SER A 133 -7.96 8.66 8.12
CA SER A 133 -8.08 7.25 7.71
C SER A 133 -9.02 7.07 6.54
N GLU A 134 -8.71 6.12 5.67
CA GLU A 134 -9.55 5.72 4.55
C GLU A 134 -10.70 4.81 4.99
N HIS A 135 -10.40 3.79 5.82
CA HIS A 135 -11.44 2.98 6.43
C HIS A 135 -12.09 3.71 7.61
N THR A 136 -13.38 3.43 7.78
CA THR A 136 -14.12 3.81 8.99
C THR A 136 -14.60 2.56 9.72
N VAL A 137 -14.78 2.65 11.03
CA VAL A 137 -15.35 1.56 11.84
C VAL A 137 -16.63 2.07 12.50
N GLY A 138 -17.78 1.55 12.06
CA GLY A 138 -19.09 2.01 12.50
C GLY A 138 -19.33 3.50 12.25
N GLY A 139 -18.87 3.99 11.10
CA GLY A 139 -18.97 5.40 10.69
C GLY A 139 -17.94 6.33 11.33
N ARG A 140 -17.02 5.82 12.14
CA ARG A 140 -15.97 6.63 12.78
C ARG A 140 -14.67 6.54 12.00
N SER A 141 -14.11 7.68 11.59
CA SER A 141 -12.75 7.82 11.07
C SER A 141 -11.72 7.88 12.21
N PHE A 142 -10.47 7.61 11.86
CA PHE A 142 -9.29 7.78 12.70
C PHE A 142 -8.43 8.91 12.14
N ASP A 143 -7.44 9.38 12.90
CA ASP A 143 -6.62 10.52 12.50
C ASP A 143 -5.76 10.20 11.29
N THR A 144 -5.22 8.97 11.22
CA THR A 144 -4.44 8.48 10.07
C THR A 144 -4.66 6.98 9.87
N GLU A 145 -4.22 6.47 8.72
CA GLU A 145 -4.16 5.04 8.43
C GLU A 145 -2.87 4.70 7.68
N LEU A 146 -2.21 3.62 8.11
CA LEU A 146 -1.04 3.05 7.46
C LEU A 146 -1.46 1.85 6.62
N HIS A 147 -1.01 1.79 5.37
CA HIS A 147 -1.17 0.64 4.49
C HIS A 147 0.17 -0.03 4.22
N LEU A 148 0.31 -1.30 4.58
CA LEU A 148 1.45 -2.13 4.19
C LEU A 148 1.00 -2.97 2.99
N VAL A 149 1.61 -2.73 1.84
CA VAL A 149 1.24 -3.34 0.55
C VAL A 149 2.12 -4.52 0.26
N HIS A 150 1.49 -5.68 0.06
CA HIS A 150 2.17 -6.95 -0.22
C HIS A 150 1.70 -7.52 -1.56
N LYS A 151 2.57 -8.34 -2.17
CA LYS A 151 2.31 -8.97 -3.46
C LYS A 151 2.85 -10.39 -3.49
N ASN A 152 2.08 -11.33 -4.03
CA ASN A 152 2.54 -12.70 -4.25
C ASN A 152 3.14 -12.90 -5.66
N ASP A 153 3.70 -14.08 -5.92
CA ASP A 153 4.32 -14.42 -7.21
C ASP A 153 3.32 -14.46 -8.38
N ALA A 154 2.02 -14.63 -8.09
CA ALA A 154 0.96 -14.56 -9.11
C ALA A 154 0.55 -13.11 -9.42
N GLY A 155 1.08 -12.12 -8.69
CA GLY A 155 0.77 -10.71 -8.86
C GLY A 155 -0.46 -10.25 -8.08
N GLU A 156 -1.05 -11.11 -7.25
CA GLU A 156 -2.16 -10.76 -6.38
C GLU A 156 -1.68 -9.91 -5.19
N LEU A 157 -2.54 -9.02 -4.72
CA LEU A 157 -2.21 -8.07 -3.66
C LEU A 157 -2.92 -8.43 -2.35
N ALA A 158 -2.20 -8.20 -1.25
CA ALA A 158 -2.74 -8.16 0.10
C ALA A 158 -2.29 -6.87 0.79
N VAL A 159 -3.18 -6.20 1.49
CA VAL A 159 -2.88 -4.96 2.22
C VAL A 159 -3.25 -5.11 3.68
N VAL A 160 -2.30 -4.80 4.55
CA VAL A 160 -2.55 -4.66 5.99
C VAL A 160 -2.81 -3.19 6.27
N GLY A 161 -4.01 -2.88 6.77
CA GLY A 161 -4.39 -1.54 7.23
C GLY A 161 -4.22 -1.43 8.75
N VAL A 162 -3.57 -0.37 9.19
CA VAL A 162 -3.41 -0.04 10.62
C VAL A 162 -4.01 1.32 10.87
N LEU A 163 -5.08 1.34 11.66
CA LEU A 163 -5.75 2.57 12.08
C LEU A 163 -4.91 3.24 13.16
N MET A 164 -4.78 4.55 13.10
CA MET A 164 -3.96 5.31 14.04
C MET A 164 -4.76 6.48 14.62
N ALA A 165 -4.62 6.69 15.92
CA ALA A 165 -5.31 7.74 16.66
C ALA A 165 -4.30 8.62 17.40
N ARG A 166 -4.67 9.87 17.68
CA ARG A 166 -3.89 10.77 18.52
C ARG A 166 -3.74 10.20 19.93
N GLY A 167 -2.52 10.25 20.47
CA GLY A 167 -2.18 9.75 21.78
C GLY A 167 -0.71 9.93 22.11
N ALA A 168 -0.06 8.88 22.60
CA ALA A 168 1.36 8.91 22.90
C ALA A 168 2.22 8.93 21.63
N GLN A 169 3.41 9.55 21.73
CA GLN A 169 4.42 9.47 20.67
C GLN A 169 4.76 8.01 20.37
N ASN A 170 4.87 7.69 19.09
CA ASN A 170 5.25 6.36 18.66
C ASN A 170 6.70 6.35 18.16
N GLU A 171 7.58 5.80 18.97
CA GLU A 171 9.02 5.78 18.69
C GLU A 171 9.38 4.90 17.48
N ALA A 172 8.55 3.92 17.12
CA ALA A 172 8.80 3.07 15.93
C ALA A 172 8.73 3.85 14.62
N PHE A 173 8.13 5.03 14.63
CA PHE A 173 8.03 5.93 13.49
C PHE A 173 8.96 7.15 13.60
N ALA A 174 9.74 7.32 14.67
CA ALA A 174 10.48 8.56 14.95
C ALA A 174 11.34 8.97 13.77
N ASP A 175 12.23 8.11 13.28
CA ASP A 175 13.14 8.41 12.16
C ASP A 175 12.37 8.80 10.89
N ILE A 176 11.19 8.21 10.65
CA ILE A 176 10.37 8.50 9.47
C ILE A 176 9.74 9.88 9.61
N PHE A 177 9.10 10.17 10.76
CA PHE A 177 8.39 11.44 10.96
C PHE A 177 9.33 12.64 11.12
N GLU A 178 10.56 12.44 11.59
CA GLU A 178 11.59 13.48 11.64
C GLU A 178 12.16 13.83 10.26
N ASN A 179 11.94 12.97 9.25
CA ASN A 179 12.54 13.10 7.92
C ASN A 179 11.49 12.99 6.80
N LEU A 180 10.28 13.48 7.03
CA LEU A 180 9.23 13.49 6.01
C LEU A 180 9.61 14.38 4.82
N PRO A 181 9.57 13.88 3.56
CA PRO A 181 9.88 14.70 2.39
C PRO A 181 8.76 15.72 2.13
N GLU A 182 9.08 17.02 2.21
CA GLU A 182 8.09 18.11 2.13
C GLU A 182 7.44 18.28 0.75
N HIS A 183 8.11 17.83 -0.33
CA HIS A 183 7.67 18.14 -1.70
C HIS A 183 7.51 16.88 -2.55
N ALA A 184 6.53 16.87 -3.44
CA ALA A 184 6.32 15.80 -4.41
C ALA A 184 7.60 15.52 -5.22
N GLY A 185 7.98 14.25 -5.29
CA GLY A 185 9.21 13.78 -5.93
C GLY A 185 10.45 13.80 -5.05
N ALA A 186 10.38 14.38 -3.83
CA ALA A 186 11.50 14.34 -2.88
C ALA A 186 11.68 12.93 -2.31
N VAL A 187 12.94 12.55 -2.09
CA VAL A 187 13.34 11.24 -1.56
C VAL A 187 14.36 11.45 -0.45
N GLU A 188 14.10 10.87 0.71
CA GLU A 188 15.03 10.83 1.84
C GLU A 188 15.50 9.40 2.06
N LYS A 189 16.83 9.24 2.19
CA LYS A 189 17.46 7.94 2.50
C LYS A 189 18.23 8.09 3.80
N LEU A 190 17.83 7.33 4.80
CA LEU A 190 18.43 7.41 6.12
C LEU A 190 19.45 6.29 6.32
N ASP A 191 20.44 6.53 7.15
CA ASP A 191 21.36 5.52 7.70
C ASP A 191 20.72 4.90 8.97
N ALA A 192 19.50 4.42 8.79
CA ALA A 192 18.66 3.80 9.82
C ALA A 192 17.76 2.75 9.17
N ASP A 193 17.31 1.79 9.98
CA ASP A 193 16.43 0.72 9.55
C ASP A 193 15.07 0.81 10.26
N VAL A 194 14.02 0.35 9.59
CA VAL A 194 12.70 0.15 10.16
C VAL A 194 12.31 -1.33 10.06
N ASN A 195 11.73 -1.88 11.13
CA ASN A 195 11.08 -3.18 11.07
C ASN A 195 9.57 -3.01 11.12
N ALA A 196 8.89 -3.44 10.05
CA ALA A 196 7.45 -3.28 9.88
C ALA A 196 6.62 -3.99 10.98
N ASP A 197 7.17 -5.00 11.66
CA ASP A 197 6.49 -5.64 12.80
C ASP A 197 6.29 -4.66 13.96
N GLY A 198 7.26 -3.76 14.19
CA GLY A 198 7.18 -2.70 15.20
C GLY A 198 6.14 -1.61 14.91
N LEU A 199 5.64 -1.53 13.66
CA LEU A 199 4.62 -0.57 13.25
C LEU A 199 3.19 -1.08 13.48
N LEU A 200 3.03 -2.33 13.93
CA LEU A 200 1.74 -2.96 14.10
C LEU A 200 1.36 -3.06 15.59
N PRO A 201 0.06 -3.04 15.93
CA PRO A 201 -0.38 -3.32 17.29
C PRO A 201 -0.01 -4.75 17.70
N THR A 202 0.19 -5.00 19.00
CA THR A 202 0.48 -6.35 19.51
C THR A 202 -0.68 -7.32 19.26
N ASP A 203 -1.92 -6.84 19.36
CA ASP A 203 -3.11 -7.61 19.00
C ASP A 203 -3.28 -7.61 17.48
N ARG A 204 -3.16 -8.77 16.86
CA ARG A 204 -3.29 -8.98 15.40
C ARG A 204 -4.71 -9.32 14.95
N SER A 205 -5.68 -9.24 15.85
CA SER A 205 -7.11 -9.38 15.49
C SER A 205 -7.48 -8.42 14.37
N SER A 206 -8.23 -8.89 13.38
CA SER A 206 -8.43 -8.12 12.15
C SER A 206 -9.85 -8.21 11.61
N PHE A 207 -10.22 -7.19 10.83
CA PHE A 207 -11.31 -7.26 9.89
C PHE A 207 -10.75 -7.67 8.52
N ARG A 208 -11.40 -8.63 7.86
CA ARG A 208 -10.94 -9.15 6.56
C ARG A 208 -12.03 -9.08 5.52
N TYR A 209 -11.66 -8.61 4.33
CA TYR A 209 -12.57 -8.58 3.19
C TYR A 209 -11.80 -8.54 1.86
N THR A 210 -12.46 -8.81 0.75
CA THR A 210 -11.90 -8.60 -0.59
C THR A 210 -12.36 -7.26 -1.11
N GLY A 211 -11.40 -6.43 -1.50
CA GLY A 211 -11.61 -5.07 -1.97
C GLY A 211 -10.76 -4.70 -3.17
N SER A 212 -10.33 -3.47 -3.22
CA SER A 212 -9.54 -2.89 -4.31
C SER A 212 -8.34 -2.09 -3.81
N LEU A 213 -7.51 -1.63 -4.73
CA LEU A 213 -6.68 -0.46 -4.47
C LEU A 213 -7.58 0.76 -4.20
N THR A 214 -7.15 1.64 -3.31
CA THR A 214 -7.87 2.87 -2.94
C THR A 214 -7.52 4.05 -3.84
N THR A 215 -6.58 3.88 -4.76
CA THR A 215 -6.16 4.87 -5.76
C THR A 215 -6.32 4.32 -7.18
N PRO A 216 -6.45 5.17 -8.20
CA PRO A 216 -6.44 4.71 -9.59
C PRO A 216 -5.25 3.78 -9.89
N PRO A 217 -5.48 2.65 -10.58
CA PRO A 217 -6.67 2.29 -11.33
C PRO A 217 -7.78 1.57 -10.55
N CYS A 218 -7.76 1.55 -9.22
CA CYS A 218 -8.77 0.94 -8.34
C CYS A 218 -9.01 -0.56 -8.60
N SER A 219 -7.95 -1.28 -8.99
CA SER A 219 -8.00 -2.70 -9.33
C SER A 219 -8.55 -3.52 -8.17
N GLU A 220 -9.52 -4.37 -8.46
CA GLU A 220 -10.19 -5.24 -7.49
C GLU A 220 -9.41 -6.53 -7.21
N ASN A 221 -9.92 -7.37 -6.30
CA ASN A 221 -9.32 -8.60 -5.80
C ASN A 221 -8.13 -8.40 -4.88
N VAL A 222 -8.06 -7.28 -4.18
CA VAL A 222 -7.09 -7.03 -3.10
C VAL A 222 -7.62 -7.66 -1.81
N LYS A 223 -6.80 -8.48 -1.14
CA LYS A 223 -7.09 -8.98 0.20
C LYS A 223 -6.79 -7.90 1.22
N TRP A 224 -7.81 -7.45 1.95
CA TRP A 224 -7.68 -6.48 3.02
C TRP A 224 -7.67 -7.15 4.39
N ILE A 225 -6.70 -6.78 5.21
CA ILE A 225 -6.52 -7.16 6.60
C ILE A 225 -6.41 -5.86 7.41
N VAL A 226 -7.53 -5.36 7.94
CA VAL A 226 -7.53 -4.13 8.75
C VAL A 226 -7.44 -4.53 10.22
N LEU A 227 -6.34 -4.18 10.89
CA LEU A 227 -6.13 -4.53 12.30
C LEU A 227 -7.12 -3.77 13.17
N LYS A 228 -7.73 -4.47 14.16
CA LYS A 228 -8.82 -3.92 14.96
C LYS A 228 -8.36 -2.92 16.01
N THR A 229 -7.18 -3.15 16.54
CA THR A 229 -6.60 -2.31 17.60
C THR A 229 -5.83 -1.16 16.95
N PRO A 230 -6.27 0.09 17.12
CA PRO A 230 -5.52 1.23 16.64
C PRO A 230 -4.22 1.39 17.44
N ILE A 231 -3.20 1.94 16.80
CA ILE A 231 -2.00 2.42 17.46
C ILE A 231 -2.08 3.93 17.71
N GLU A 232 -1.25 4.44 18.60
CA GLU A 232 -1.20 5.86 18.89
C GLU A 232 -0.06 6.55 18.14
N LEU A 233 -0.29 7.82 17.77
CA LEU A 233 0.70 8.78 17.29
C LEU A 233 0.54 10.07 18.11
N SER A 234 1.66 10.80 18.36
CA SER A 234 1.56 12.12 18.99
C SER A 234 0.87 13.13 18.09
N ASP A 235 0.43 14.25 18.69
CA ASP A 235 -0.14 15.36 17.91
C ASP A 235 0.83 15.85 16.85
N GLU A 236 2.12 15.97 17.17
CA GLU A 236 3.15 16.41 16.24
C GLU A 236 3.34 15.43 15.07
N GLN A 237 3.24 14.11 15.33
CA GLN A 237 3.35 13.10 14.29
C GLN A 237 2.15 13.15 13.32
N VAL A 238 0.94 13.28 13.84
CA VAL A 238 -0.27 13.41 13.01
C VAL A 238 -0.28 14.72 12.23
N ASP A 239 0.02 15.85 12.90
CA ASP A 239 0.02 17.18 12.26
C ASP A 239 1.10 17.27 11.19
N GLY A 240 2.29 16.68 11.41
CA GLY A 240 3.37 16.64 10.41
C GLY A 240 2.99 15.88 9.13
N LEU A 241 2.23 14.78 9.23
CA LEU A 241 1.68 14.10 8.05
C LEU A 241 0.65 14.98 7.35
N HIS A 242 -0.25 15.61 8.11
CA HIS A 242 -1.33 16.40 7.55
C HIS A 242 -0.81 17.67 6.83
N GLU A 243 0.25 18.31 7.33
CA GLU A 243 0.91 19.45 6.68
C GLU A 243 1.47 19.09 5.29
N ILE A 244 1.87 17.83 5.08
CA ILE A 244 2.48 17.38 3.81
C ILE A 244 1.45 16.80 2.85
N LEU A 245 0.44 16.09 3.36
CA LEU A 245 -0.46 15.29 2.55
C LEU A 245 -1.82 15.96 2.33
N ASP A 246 -2.19 16.98 3.14
CA ASP A 246 -3.59 17.43 3.24
C ASP A 246 -4.52 16.21 3.47
N ASP A 247 -5.76 16.26 2.99
CA ASP A 247 -6.65 15.10 3.00
C ASP A 247 -6.37 14.22 1.78
N ASN A 248 -5.69 13.07 2.00
CA ASN A 248 -5.34 12.12 0.95
C ASN A 248 -6.08 10.77 1.09
N ASN A 249 -7.33 10.81 1.48
CA ASN A 249 -8.16 9.63 1.65
C ASN A 249 -9.29 9.58 0.61
N ARG A 250 -9.51 8.40 0.04
CA ARG A 250 -10.69 8.14 -0.80
C ARG A 250 -11.93 8.01 0.09
N PRO A 251 -13.08 8.59 -0.28
CA PRO A 251 -14.35 8.34 0.42
C PRO A 251 -14.70 6.85 0.48
N VAL A 252 -15.37 6.43 1.56
CA VAL A 252 -15.82 5.05 1.75
C VAL A 252 -16.74 4.59 0.60
N GLN A 253 -16.56 3.36 0.17
CA GLN A 253 -17.26 2.73 -0.94
C GLN A 253 -18.32 1.75 -0.44
N PRO A 254 -19.40 1.53 -1.20
CA PRO A 254 -20.43 0.59 -0.82
C PRO A 254 -19.91 -0.84 -0.61
N VAL A 255 -20.31 -1.47 0.48
CA VAL A 255 -19.95 -2.88 0.77
C VAL A 255 -20.63 -3.84 -0.20
N HIS A 256 -21.81 -3.48 -0.72
CA HIS A 256 -22.64 -4.34 -1.58
C HIS A 256 -22.92 -5.70 -0.91
N THR A 257 -22.66 -6.80 -1.62
CA THR A 257 -22.90 -8.16 -1.13
C THR A 257 -21.68 -8.78 -0.46
N ARG A 258 -20.59 -8.04 -0.29
CA ARG A 258 -19.36 -8.55 0.32
C ARG A 258 -19.58 -8.86 1.80
N LYS A 259 -18.92 -9.90 2.24
CA LYS A 259 -18.80 -10.19 3.66
C LYS A 259 -17.55 -9.49 4.22
N VAL A 260 -17.71 -8.88 5.37
CA VAL A 260 -16.61 -8.46 6.21
C VAL A 260 -16.53 -9.44 7.36
N ILE A 261 -15.37 -10.06 7.51
CA ILE A 261 -15.10 -11.02 8.59
C ILE A 261 -14.44 -10.25 9.74
N SER A 262 -14.87 -10.53 10.95
CA SER A 262 -14.25 -10.12 12.20
C SER A 262 -13.53 -11.33 12.77
N ASP A 263 -12.22 -11.35 12.68
CA ASP A 263 -11.35 -12.42 13.14
C ASP A 263 -10.60 -12.04 14.41
N THR A 264 -10.38 -12.99 15.29
CA THR A 264 -9.61 -12.81 16.53
C THR A 264 -8.35 -13.65 16.44
N ALA A 265 -7.18 -12.99 16.38
CA ALA A 265 -5.88 -13.67 16.35
C ALA A 265 -5.67 -14.48 17.66
N ARG A 266 -4.97 -15.61 17.55
CA ARG A 266 -4.69 -16.53 18.65
C ARG A 266 -3.21 -16.56 19.02
#